data_c8f6a07219473424ae7b10b22ffd9031
#
_entry.id   c8f6a07219473424ae7b10b22ffd9031
#
_cell.length_a   1.000
_cell.length_b   1.000
_cell.length_c   1.000
_cell.angle_alpha   90.00
_cell.angle_beta   90.00
_cell.angle_gamma   90.00
#
_symmetry.space_group_name_H-M   'P 1'
#
loop_
_entity.id
_entity.type
_entity.pdbx_description
1 polymer ?
#
loop_
_entity_poly.entity_id
_entity_poly.type
_entity_poly.pdbx_seq_one_letter_code
_entity_poly.pdbx_strand_id
1 'polypeptide(L)'
;MEKPADNAYPINELIRQRWSPRAFEERRVEREKLLSLFEAARWAPSAFNAQPWSFIFATKEERHTYNRLLDCMPPSNQYWAQSAPVLVLTVTNLYLPSRKPDRFAYYDVGLAVENLVLQATALGLACHQTGGVDVKKARTEFSIPEGYDPIDVIAIGYAADASRLPEDLRVMELATRSRKPLRDFVFSDRWGQASPLLTE
;
A
#
# COMPACT_ATOMS: atom_id res chain seq x y z
N MET A 1 7.49 -7.87 15.33
CA MET A 1 6.37 -8.83 15.59
C MET A 1 5.94 -9.45 14.28
N GLU A 2 5.73 -10.76 14.25
CA GLU A 2 5.19 -11.45 13.06
C GLU A 2 3.69 -11.67 13.23
N LYS A 3 2.93 -11.46 12.16
CA LYS A 3 1.47 -11.68 12.10
C LYS A 3 1.12 -12.44 10.83
N PRO A 4 1.47 -13.73 10.72
CA PRO A 4 1.18 -14.50 9.52
C PRO A 4 -0.34 -14.62 9.29
N ALA A 5 -0.74 -14.78 8.02
CA ALA A 5 -2.13 -15.06 7.69
C ALA A 5 -2.53 -16.45 8.21
N ASP A 6 -3.75 -16.53 8.74
CA ASP A 6 -4.44 -17.80 9.00
C ASP A 6 -5.18 -18.19 7.72
N ASN A 7 -4.52 -19.04 6.91
CA ASN A 7 -4.98 -19.40 5.57
C ASN A 7 -5.46 -20.85 5.50
N ALA A 8 -6.65 -21.07 4.94
CA ALA A 8 -7.25 -22.40 4.77
C ALA A 8 -6.54 -23.23 3.67
N TYR A 9 -5.93 -22.59 2.70
CA TYR A 9 -5.23 -23.22 1.59
C TYR A 9 -3.80 -22.69 1.48
N PRO A 10 -2.82 -23.48 0.97
CA PRO A 10 -1.45 -23.03 0.80
C PRO A 10 -1.36 -21.77 -0.07
N ILE A 11 -0.64 -20.75 0.39
CA ILE A 11 -0.32 -19.53 -0.35
C ILE A 11 1.19 -19.25 -0.28
N ASN A 12 1.68 -18.38 -1.16
CA ASN A 12 3.07 -17.95 -1.12
C ASN A 12 3.42 -17.33 0.24
N GLU A 13 4.61 -17.63 0.76
CA GLU A 13 5.06 -17.21 2.08
C GLU A 13 5.08 -15.67 2.22
N LEU A 14 5.43 -14.94 1.18
CA LEU A 14 5.39 -13.46 1.20
C LEU A 14 3.98 -12.92 1.43
N ILE A 15 2.96 -13.55 0.81
CA ILE A 15 1.56 -13.18 1.03
C ILE A 15 1.14 -13.51 2.46
N ARG A 16 1.59 -14.66 2.99
CA ARG A 16 1.30 -15.10 4.36
C ARG A 16 1.89 -14.14 5.40
N GLN A 17 3.14 -13.72 5.20
CA GLN A 17 3.86 -12.85 6.13
C GLN A 17 3.46 -11.39 6.05
N ARG A 18 3.12 -10.89 4.85
CA ARG A 18 2.79 -9.49 4.62
C ARG A 18 1.61 -9.05 5.50
N TRP A 19 1.80 -7.97 6.23
CA TRP A 19 0.75 -7.26 6.97
C TRP A 19 1.06 -5.76 7.02
N SER A 20 0.17 -4.93 7.57
CA SER A 20 0.29 -3.47 7.57
C SER A 20 0.47 -2.95 9.01
N PRO A 21 1.69 -2.89 9.53
CA PRO A 21 1.98 -2.36 10.87
C PRO A 21 1.81 -0.84 10.91
N ARG A 22 1.56 -0.32 12.13
CA ARG A 22 1.61 1.12 12.43
C ARG A 22 2.87 1.50 13.21
N ALA A 23 3.51 0.55 13.86
CA ALA A 23 4.76 0.77 14.55
C ALA A 23 5.95 0.55 13.61
N PHE A 24 6.79 1.56 13.45
CA PHE A 24 8.02 1.48 12.66
C PHE A 24 9.24 1.82 13.50
N GLU A 25 10.39 1.21 13.16
CA GLU A 25 11.69 1.58 13.70
C GLU A 25 12.16 2.90 13.10
N GLU A 26 12.94 3.68 13.87
CA GLU A 26 13.60 4.90 13.38
C GLU A 26 14.84 4.59 12.52
N ARG A 27 14.90 3.40 11.98
CA ARG A 27 16.00 2.93 11.13
C ARG A 27 15.76 3.38 9.70
N ARG A 28 16.79 3.93 9.07
CA ARG A 28 16.78 4.25 7.64
C ARG A 28 16.54 3.00 6.80
N VAL A 29 15.81 3.17 5.70
CA VAL A 29 15.74 2.17 4.65
C VAL A 29 16.90 2.41 3.67
N GLU A 30 17.62 1.36 3.35
CA GLU A 30 18.76 1.41 2.45
C GLU A 30 18.31 1.79 1.03
N ARG A 31 19.09 2.65 0.36
CA ARG A 31 18.77 3.15 -0.99
C ARG A 31 18.51 2.02 -1.99
N GLU A 32 19.29 0.97 -1.95
CA GLU A 32 19.19 -0.20 -2.84
C GLU A 32 17.86 -0.92 -2.65
N LYS A 33 17.37 -1.00 -1.41
CA LYS A 33 16.05 -1.57 -1.11
C LYS A 33 14.95 -0.68 -1.70
N LEU A 34 15.00 0.64 -1.50
CA LEU A 34 14.01 1.56 -2.08
C LEU A 34 13.95 1.46 -3.60
N LEU A 35 15.08 1.42 -4.28
CA LEU A 35 15.15 1.22 -5.73
C LEU A 35 14.53 -0.12 -6.14
N SER A 36 14.79 -1.18 -5.38
CA SER A 36 14.21 -2.52 -5.62
C SER A 36 12.69 -2.53 -5.47
N LEU A 37 12.11 -1.73 -4.53
CA LEU A 37 10.67 -1.61 -4.39
C LEU A 37 10.02 -0.99 -5.64
N PHE A 38 10.57 0.12 -6.12
CA PHE A 38 10.06 0.80 -7.32
C PHE A 38 10.29 -0.04 -8.59
N GLU A 39 11.39 -0.80 -8.65
CA GLU A 39 11.63 -1.75 -9.74
C GLU A 39 10.57 -2.85 -9.75
N ALA A 40 10.20 -3.40 -8.59
CA ALA A 40 9.13 -4.39 -8.50
C ALA A 40 7.79 -3.81 -8.96
N ALA A 41 7.45 -2.58 -8.54
CA ALA A 41 6.26 -1.87 -9.00
C ALA A 41 6.25 -1.71 -10.53
N ARG A 42 7.39 -1.34 -11.13
CA ARG A 42 7.55 -1.13 -12.57
C ARG A 42 7.22 -2.38 -13.40
N TRP A 43 7.42 -3.58 -12.85
CA TRP A 43 7.13 -4.85 -13.52
C TRP A 43 5.69 -5.35 -13.36
N ALA A 44 4.80 -4.54 -12.80
CA ALA A 44 3.39 -4.89 -12.77
C ALA A 44 2.80 -4.92 -14.19
N PRO A 45 1.85 -5.81 -14.48
CA PRO A 45 1.08 -5.73 -15.71
C PRO A 45 0.15 -4.53 -15.68
N SER A 46 -0.21 -4.03 -16.86
CA SER A 46 -1.23 -2.99 -17.01
C SER A 46 -1.97 -3.12 -18.34
N ALA A 47 -3.21 -2.66 -18.39
CA ALA A 47 -4.01 -2.65 -19.60
C ALA A 47 -3.28 -1.87 -20.70
N PHE A 48 -3.10 -2.49 -21.86
CA PHE A 48 -2.35 -1.92 -22.99
C PHE A 48 -0.93 -1.46 -22.66
N ASN A 49 -0.34 -1.97 -21.58
CA ASN A 49 0.95 -1.52 -21.06
C ASN A 49 0.97 0.00 -20.77
N ALA A 50 -0.16 0.53 -20.30
CA ALA A 50 -0.34 1.95 -20.02
C ALA A 50 0.52 2.46 -18.86
N GLN A 51 0.87 1.61 -17.90
CA GLN A 51 1.74 1.91 -16.75
C GLN A 51 1.32 3.22 -16.05
N PRO A 52 0.06 3.29 -15.54
CA PRO A 52 -0.53 4.55 -15.09
C PRO A 52 0.00 5.05 -13.75
N TRP A 53 0.84 4.29 -13.09
CA TRP A 53 1.37 4.60 -11.75
C TRP A 53 2.45 5.67 -11.77
N SER A 54 2.41 6.53 -10.77
CA SER A 54 3.46 7.47 -10.42
C SER A 54 3.62 7.49 -8.89
N PHE A 55 4.83 7.74 -8.40
CA PHE A 55 5.13 7.76 -6.99
C PHE A 55 5.88 9.03 -6.63
N ILE A 56 5.38 9.75 -5.62
CA ILE A 56 6.11 10.86 -4.98
C ILE A 56 6.54 10.36 -3.61
N PHE A 57 7.84 10.26 -3.37
CA PHE A 57 8.35 9.71 -2.13
C PHE A 57 9.29 10.69 -1.42
N ALA A 58 9.42 10.51 -0.12
CA ALA A 58 10.45 11.16 0.69
C ALA A 58 10.88 10.27 1.84
N THR A 59 12.14 10.37 2.17
CA THR A 59 12.70 9.84 3.41
C THR A 59 12.64 10.91 4.51
N LYS A 60 12.74 10.52 5.78
CA LYS A 60 12.79 11.47 6.91
C LYS A 60 13.92 12.48 6.83
N GLU A 61 14.99 12.15 6.11
CA GLU A 61 16.12 13.08 5.86
C GLU A 61 15.70 14.24 4.98
N GLU A 62 14.78 14.01 4.05
CA GLU A 62 14.19 15.02 3.16
C GLU A 62 13.01 15.71 3.85
N ARG A 63 13.25 16.26 5.03
CA ARG A 63 12.24 16.77 5.98
C ARG A 63 11.13 17.60 5.32
N HIS A 64 11.51 18.47 4.39
CA HIS A 64 10.54 19.35 3.75
C HIS A 64 9.49 18.54 2.97
N THR A 65 9.93 17.66 2.10
CA THR A 65 9.03 16.81 1.29
C THR A 65 8.28 15.79 2.14
N TYR A 66 8.97 15.18 3.11
CA TYR A 66 8.39 14.23 4.06
C TYR A 66 7.22 14.85 4.84
N ASN A 67 7.39 16.04 5.42
CA ASN A 67 6.33 16.70 6.16
C ASN A 67 5.14 17.07 5.28
N ARG A 68 5.36 17.49 4.04
CA ARG A 68 4.28 17.77 3.08
C ARG A 68 3.48 16.50 2.76
N LEU A 69 4.13 15.35 2.60
CA LEU A 69 3.45 14.05 2.44
C LEU A 69 2.63 13.69 3.68
N LEU A 70 3.23 13.83 4.85
CA LEU A 70 2.57 13.57 6.13
C LEU A 70 1.35 14.47 6.31
N ASP A 71 1.46 15.74 5.98
CA ASP A 71 0.40 16.73 6.09
C ASP A 71 -0.77 16.51 5.12
N CYS A 72 -0.59 15.70 4.07
CA CYS A 72 -1.68 15.26 3.20
C CYS A 72 -2.52 14.14 3.83
N MET A 73 -2.13 13.60 4.98
CA MET A 73 -2.87 12.56 5.70
C MET A 73 -3.75 13.18 6.79
N PRO A 74 -4.87 12.53 7.19
CA PRO A 74 -5.66 12.98 8.34
C PRO A 74 -4.83 12.83 9.65
N PRO A 75 -5.09 13.65 10.69
CA PRO A 75 -4.34 13.64 11.94
C PRO A 75 -4.21 12.25 12.58
N SER A 76 -5.25 11.42 12.51
CA SER A 76 -5.24 10.05 13.02
C SER A 76 -4.19 9.17 12.34
N ASN A 77 -3.92 9.39 11.06
CA ASN A 77 -2.90 8.66 10.32
C ASN A 77 -1.51 9.31 10.48
N GLN A 78 -1.42 10.63 10.52
CA GLN A 78 -0.16 11.34 10.80
C GLN A 78 0.47 10.84 12.09
N TYR A 79 -0.35 10.63 13.11
CA TYR A 79 0.09 10.27 14.45
C TYR A 79 0.99 9.01 14.47
N TRP A 80 0.67 7.98 13.71
CA TRP A 80 1.48 6.77 13.63
C TRP A 80 2.45 6.78 12.45
N ALA A 81 2.04 7.34 11.30
CA ALA A 81 2.82 7.33 10.07
C ALA A 81 4.14 8.13 10.19
N GLN A 82 4.17 9.16 11.05
CA GLN A 82 5.40 9.91 11.35
C GLN A 82 6.54 9.03 11.91
N SER A 83 6.26 7.84 12.42
CA SER A 83 7.30 6.90 12.85
C SER A 83 8.02 6.24 11.67
N ALA A 84 7.35 6.08 10.53
CA ALA A 84 7.93 5.45 9.35
C ALA A 84 9.09 6.27 8.76
N PRO A 85 10.20 5.65 8.38
CA PRO A 85 11.35 6.36 7.78
C PRO A 85 11.09 6.85 6.35
N VAL A 86 10.07 6.30 5.66
CA VAL A 86 9.75 6.63 4.26
C VAL A 86 8.25 6.76 4.09
N LEU A 87 7.81 7.79 3.36
CA LEU A 87 6.44 7.97 2.90
C LEU A 87 6.41 8.03 1.37
N VAL A 88 5.41 7.41 0.77
CA VAL A 88 5.20 7.39 -0.68
C VAL A 88 3.75 7.73 -0.99
N LEU A 89 3.50 8.80 -1.72
CA LEU A 89 2.20 9.11 -2.29
C LEU A 89 2.06 8.41 -3.63
N THR A 90 1.03 7.58 -3.76
CA THR A 90 0.67 6.91 -5.01
C THR A 90 -0.27 7.78 -5.83
N VAL A 91 0.03 7.94 -7.10
CA VAL A 91 -0.74 8.76 -8.04
C VAL A 91 -1.02 7.95 -9.29
N THR A 92 -2.25 7.99 -9.81
CA THR A 92 -2.61 7.35 -11.07
C THR A 92 -2.87 8.35 -12.19
N ASN A 93 -2.48 8.01 -13.42
CA ASN A 93 -2.95 8.68 -14.62
C ASN A 93 -4.31 8.10 -15.01
N LEU A 94 -5.32 8.95 -15.15
CA LEU A 94 -6.71 8.55 -15.48
C LEU A 94 -6.94 8.34 -16.98
N TYR A 95 -5.93 8.52 -17.80
CA TYR A 95 -6.03 8.45 -19.26
C TYR A 95 -5.00 7.51 -19.87
N LEU A 96 -5.43 6.76 -20.88
CA LEU A 96 -4.55 5.99 -21.74
C LEU A 96 -3.62 6.92 -22.56
N PRO A 97 -2.51 6.40 -23.12
CA PRO A 97 -1.69 7.16 -24.07
C PRO A 97 -2.48 7.75 -25.25
N SER A 98 -3.60 7.12 -25.62
CA SER A 98 -4.56 7.61 -26.62
C SER A 98 -5.45 8.75 -26.15
N ARG A 99 -5.26 9.26 -24.92
CA ARG A 99 -6.08 10.29 -24.25
C ARG A 99 -7.54 9.90 -23.99
N LYS A 100 -7.89 8.62 -24.10
CA LYS A 100 -9.20 8.10 -23.67
C LYS A 100 -9.15 7.83 -22.18
N PRO A 101 -10.27 7.98 -21.44
CA PRO A 101 -10.35 7.59 -20.04
C PRO A 101 -9.90 6.13 -19.84
N ASP A 102 -9.07 5.89 -18.87
CA ASP A 102 -8.58 4.56 -18.53
C ASP A 102 -9.42 3.97 -17.39
N ARG A 103 -10.30 3.07 -17.76
CA ARG A 103 -11.14 2.33 -16.80
C ARG A 103 -10.33 1.49 -15.81
N PHE A 104 -9.13 1.06 -16.20
CA PHE A 104 -8.28 0.15 -15.43
C PHE A 104 -7.23 0.86 -14.59
N ALA A 105 -7.13 2.19 -14.67
CA ALA A 105 -6.07 2.97 -14.03
C ALA A 105 -5.86 2.62 -12.54
N TYR A 106 -6.91 2.58 -11.75
CA TYR A 106 -6.81 2.23 -10.31
C TYR A 106 -6.49 0.75 -10.09
N TYR A 107 -7.02 -0.13 -10.93
CA TYR A 107 -6.72 -1.57 -10.87
C TYR A 107 -5.24 -1.83 -11.13
N ASP A 108 -4.69 -1.23 -12.19
CA ASP A 108 -3.30 -1.40 -12.59
C ASP A 108 -2.33 -0.82 -11.56
N VAL A 109 -2.66 0.34 -10.98
CA VAL A 109 -1.87 0.91 -9.88
C VAL A 109 -1.89 0.00 -8.65
N GLY A 110 -3.04 -0.61 -8.33
CA GLY A 110 -3.14 -1.60 -7.25
C GLY A 110 -2.19 -2.78 -7.45
N LEU A 111 -2.03 -3.26 -8.69
CA LEU A 111 -1.07 -4.31 -9.02
C LEU A 111 0.38 -3.86 -8.82
N ALA A 112 0.71 -2.64 -9.23
CA ALA A 112 2.05 -2.08 -9.03
C ALA A 112 2.38 -1.90 -7.54
N VAL A 113 1.43 -1.40 -6.76
CA VAL A 113 1.58 -1.25 -5.30
C VAL A 113 1.73 -2.61 -4.63
N GLU A 114 0.97 -3.63 -5.02
CA GLU A 114 1.12 -4.97 -4.41
C GLU A 114 2.47 -5.60 -4.74
N ASN A 115 3.00 -5.43 -5.97
CA ASN A 115 4.37 -5.86 -6.29
C ASN A 115 5.40 -5.19 -5.37
N LEU A 116 5.28 -3.87 -5.16
CA LEU A 116 6.14 -3.10 -4.25
C LEU A 116 6.06 -3.66 -2.82
N VAL A 117 4.86 -3.93 -2.34
CA VAL A 117 4.59 -4.42 -0.97
C VAL A 117 5.13 -5.83 -0.75
N LEU A 118 4.98 -6.73 -1.72
CA LEU A 118 5.56 -8.08 -1.66
C LEU A 118 7.08 -8.04 -1.71
N GLN A 119 7.66 -7.16 -2.54
CA GLN A 119 9.11 -6.96 -2.57
C GLN A 119 9.62 -6.40 -1.24
N ALA A 120 8.89 -5.46 -0.61
CA ALA A 120 9.21 -4.95 0.72
C ALA A 120 9.26 -6.09 1.74
N THR A 121 8.24 -6.96 1.74
CA THR A 121 8.18 -8.13 2.62
C THR A 121 9.39 -9.07 2.40
N ALA A 122 9.75 -9.33 1.14
CA ALA A 122 10.92 -10.15 0.80
C ALA A 122 12.25 -9.55 1.31
N LEU A 123 12.33 -8.22 1.42
CA LEU A 123 13.49 -7.49 1.92
C LEU A 123 13.48 -7.24 3.43
N GLY A 124 12.50 -7.82 4.16
CA GLY A 124 12.32 -7.63 5.60
C GLY A 124 11.79 -6.25 5.99
N LEU A 125 11.20 -5.53 5.03
CA LEU A 125 10.48 -4.28 5.25
C LEU A 125 8.99 -4.53 5.42
N ALA A 126 8.28 -3.56 5.98
CA ALA A 126 6.84 -3.54 6.07
C ALA A 126 6.28 -2.29 5.39
N CYS A 127 5.08 -2.42 4.84
CA CYS A 127 4.33 -1.34 4.22
C CYS A 127 2.95 -1.21 4.86
N HIS A 128 2.49 0.02 5.03
CA HIS A 128 1.10 0.29 5.42
C HIS A 128 0.51 1.32 4.48
N GLN A 129 -0.39 0.88 3.60
CA GLN A 129 -1.15 1.75 2.71
C GLN A 129 -2.31 2.37 3.48
N THR A 130 -2.54 3.67 3.31
CA THR A 130 -3.67 4.38 3.91
C THR A 130 -4.38 5.25 2.90
N GLY A 131 -5.65 4.93 2.63
CA GLY A 131 -6.51 5.69 1.71
C GLY A 131 -7.01 7.04 2.25
N GLY A 132 -6.64 7.39 3.48
CA GLY A 132 -6.99 8.68 4.07
C GLY A 132 -6.07 9.79 3.58
N VAL A 133 -6.23 10.27 2.35
CA VAL A 133 -5.45 11.35 1.75
C VAL A 133 -6.34 12.55 1.44
N ASP A 134 -5.91 13.76 1.83
CA ASP A 134 -6.49 15.00 1.32
C ASP A 134 -6.02 15.22 -0.13
N VAL A 135 -6.83 14.74 -1.07
CA VAL A 135 -6.54 14.81 -2.51
C VAL A 135 -6.32 16.25 -2.98
N LYS A 136 -7.10 17.22 -2.47
CA LYS A 136 -6.96 18.64 -2.87
C LYS A 136 -5.63 19.21 -2.39
N LYS A 137 -5.28 18.94 -1.14
CA LYS A 137 -4.00 19.34 -0.57
C LYS A 137 -2.84 18.68 -1.31
N ALA A 138 -2.88 17.37 -1.56
CA ALA A 138 -1.85 16.66 -2.30
C ALA A 138 -1.62 17.24 -3.70
N ARG A 139 -2.70 17.56 -4.43
CA ARG A 139 -2.60 18.20 -5.76
C ARG A 139 -1.89 19.55 -5.67
N THR A 140 -2.24 20.38 -4.71
CA THR A 140 -1.65 21.71 -4.54
C THR A 140 -0.18 21.61 -4.13
N GLU A 141 0.10 20.81 -3.11
CA GLU A 141 1.44 20.66 -2.55
C GLU A 141 2.44 20.10 -3.56
N PHE A 142 2.05 19.13 -4.36
CA PHE A 142 2.94 18.44 -5.30
C PHE A 142 2.72 18.82 -6.77
N SER A 143 1.92 19.86 -7.02
CA SER A 143 1.63 20.34 -8.39
C SER A 143 1.14 19.21 -9.32
N ILE A 144 0.30 18.29 -8.77
CA ILE A 144 -0.22 17.16 -9.52
C ILE A 144 -1.24 17.67 -10.54
N PRO A 145 -1.00 17.47 -11.85
CA PRO A 145 -1.85 18.04 -12.88
C PRO A 145 -3.25 17.40 -12.95
N GLU A 146 -4.17 18.07 -13.63
CA GLU A 146 -5.45 17.48 -13.99
C GLU A 146 -5.24 16.19 -14.81
N GLY A 147 -6.12 15.21 -14.63
CA GLY A 147 -5.99 13.90 -15.26
C GLY A 147 -5.14 12.89 -14.49
N TYR A 148 -4.53 13.31 -13.38
CA TYR A 148 -3.86 12.43 -12.43
C TYR A 148 -4.58 12.45 -11.10
N ASP A 149 -4.65 11.33 -10.38
CA ASP A 149 -5.38 11.25 -9.11
C ASP A 149 -4.51 10.66 -7.99
N PRO A 150 -4.28 11.41 -6.88
CA PRO A 150 -3.67 10.87 -5.67
C PRO A 150 -4.58 9.81 -5.04
N ILE A 151 -4.03 8.65 -4.68
CA ILE A 151 -4.81 7.50 -4.20
C ILE A 151 -4.60 7.27 -2.72
N ASP A 152 -3.36 7.05 -2.30
CA ASP A 152 -2.99 6.69 -0.94
C ASP A 152 -1.60 7.21 -0.57
N VAL A 153 -1.28 7.18 0.72
CA VAL A 153 0.09 7.29 1.20
C VAL A 153 0.51 5.95 1.79
N ILE A 154 1.66 5.45 1.35
CA ILE A 154 2.29 4.23 1.85
C ILE A 154 3.39 4.60 2.83
N ALA A 155 3.26 4.18 4.09
CA ALA A 155 4.34 4.22 5.06
C ALA A 155 5.22 2.97 4.90
N ILE A 156 6.55 3.13 4.79
CA ILE A 156 7.50 2.05 4.54
C ILE A 156 8.63 2.13 5.57
N GLY A 157 9.01 0.96 6.12
CA GLY A 157 10.12 0.86 7.07
C GLY A 157 10.24 -0.54 7.66
N TYR A 158 11.05 -0.65 8.69
CA TYR A 158 11.14 -1.88 9.50
C TYR A 158 10.05 -1.85 10.56
N ALA A 159 9.28 -2.95 10.69
CA ALA A 159 8.25 -3.06 11.70
C ALA A 159 8.85 -3.06 13.11
N ALA A 160 8.32 -2.23 13.99
CA ALA A 160 8.72 -2.16 15.38
C ALA A 160 7.76 -2.94 16.30
N ASP A 161 8.08 -2.98 17.58
CA ASP A 161 7.21 -3.57 18.59
C ASP A 161 5.98 -2.67 18.83
N ALA A 162 4.82 -3.30 19.03
CA ALA A 162 3.55 -2.62 19.28
C ALA A 162 3.55 -1.74 20.55
N SER A 163 4.48 -1.98 21.50
CA SER A 163 4.64 -1.15 22.69
C SER A 163 5.02 0.30 22.40
N ARG A 164 5.49 0.60 21.18
CA ARG A 164 5.76 1.98 20.72
C ARG A 164 4.49 2.77 20.40
N LEU A 165 3.35 2.08 20.28
CA LEU A 165 2.07 2.72 19.99
C LEU A 165 1.30 3.04 21.27
N PRO A 166 0.48 4.11 21.28
CA PRO A 166 -0.47 4.34 22.35
C PRO A 166 -1.49 3.20 22.42
N GLU A 167 -2.20 3.12 23.55
CA GLU A 167 -3.06 1.97 23.89
C GLU A 167 -4.09 1.63 22.81
N ASP A 168 -4.79 2.62 22.30
CA ASP A 168 -5.82 2.47 21.27
C ASP A 168 -5.26 1.86 19.97
N LEU A 169 -4.13 2.37 19.48
CA LEU A 169 -3.46 1.83 18.31
C LEU A 169 -2.80 0.47 18.58
N ARG A 170 -2.28 0.27 19.80
CA ARG A 170 -1.69 -1.00 20.22
C ARG A 170 -2.71 -2.13 20.20
N VAL A 171 -3.93 -1.90 20.69
CA VAL A 171 -5.02 -2.88 20.62
C VAL A 171 -5.31 -3.27 19.17
N MET A 172 -5.40 -2.29 18.26
CA MET A 172 -5.60 -2.54 16.83
C MET A 172 -4.40 -3.28 16.20
N GLU A 173 -3.19 -2.94 16.60
CA GLU A 173 -1.96 -3.57 16.12
C GLU A 173 -1.88 -5.04 16.53
N LEU A 174 -2.31 -5.38 17.73
CA LEU A 174 -2.31 -6.74 18.27
C LEU A 174 -3.50 -7.59 17.83
N ALA A 175 -4.56 -6.98 17.29
CA ALA A 175 -5.77 -7.69 16.86
C ALA A 175 -5.45 -8.77 15.80
N THR A 176 -6.14 -9.90 15.89
CA THR A 176 -6.01 -11.01 14.93
C THR A 176 -6.42 -10.55 13.53
N ARG A 177 -5.68 -10.99 12.53
CA ARG A 177 -6.02 -10.77 11.11
C ARG A 177 -7.19 -11.65 10.72
N SER A 178 -8.11 -11.12 9.94
CA SER A 178 -9.25 -11.88 9.41
C SER A 178 -9.51 -11.57 7.93
N ARG A 179 -10.15 -12.48 7.26
CA ARG A 179 -10.65 -12.32 5.88
C ARG A 179 -12.02 -12.98 5.77
N LYS A 180 -12.81 -12.51 4.80
CA LYS A 180 -14.05 -13.18 4.41
C LYS A 180 -13.75 -14.59 3.92
N PRO A 181 -14.64 -15.59 4.18
CA PRO A 181 -14.49 -16.91 3.60
C PRO A 181 -14.61 -16.87 2.06
N LEU A 182 -13.97 -17.80 1.38
CA LEU A 182 -13.93 -17.82 -0.10
C LEU A 182 -15.33 -17.83 -0.74
N ARG A 183 -16.29 -18.50 -0.12
CA ARG A 183 -17.68 -18.58 -0.60
C ARG A 183 -18.39 -17.23 -0.72
N ASP A 184 -17.90 -16.20 -0.04
CA ASP A 184 -18.49 -14.86 -0.06
C ASP A 184 -18.03 -14.01 -1.26
N PHE A 185 -17.04 -14.48 -2.04
CA PHE A 185 -16.50 -13.74 -3.18
C PHE A 185 -16.01 -14.62 -4.36
N VAL A 186 -16.10 -15.95 -4.25
CA VAL A 186 -15.80 -16.87 -5.35
C VAL A 186 -17.10 -17.53 -5.81
N PHE A 187 -17.62 -17.05 -6.93
CA PHE A 187 -18.89 -17.46 -7.47
C PHE A 187 -18.73 -18.18 -8.80
N SER A 188 -19.70 -19.03 -9.14
CA SER A 188 -19.85 -19.63 -10.47
C SER A 188 -21.31 -19.57 -10.91
N ASP A 189 -21.55 -19.66 -12.22
CA ASP A 189 -22.84 -19.56 -12.89
C ASP A 189 -23.46 -18.15 -12.79
N ARG A 190 -23.68 -17.61 -11.57
CA ARG A 190 -24.22 -16.25 -11.36
C ARG A 190 -23.65 -15.61 -10.11
N TRP A 191 -23.77 -14.29 -10.04
CA TRP A 191 -23.37 -13.51 -8.88
C TRP A 191 -24.07 -14.00 -7.60
N GLY A 192 -23.29 -14.19 -6.54
CA GLY A 192 -23.80 -14.62 -5.22
C GLY A 192 -23.97 -16.13 -5.07
N GLN A 193 -23.82 -16.93 -6.11
CA GLN A 193 -23.84 -18.38 -6.03
C GLN A 193 -22.41 -18.89 -5.81
N ALA A 194 -22.13 -19.40 -4.62
CA ALA A 194 -20.81 -19.95 -4.30
C ALA A 194 -20.40 -21.06 -5.30
N SER A 195 -19.13 -21.06 -5.70
CA SER A 195 -18.61 -22.05 -6.64
C SER A 195 -18.64 -23.46 -6.02
N PRO A 196 -19.06 -24.51 -6.79
CA PRO A 196 -18.95 -25.90 -6.36
C PRO A 196 -17.53 -26.34 -6.00
N LEU A 197 -16.50 -25.64 -6.50
CA LEU A 197 -15.10 -25.85 -6.10
C LEU A 197 -14.89 -25.73 -4.58
N LEU A 198 -15.79 -25.03 -3.88
CA LEU A 198 -15.68 -24.73 -2.44
C LEU A 198 -16.53 -25.67 -1.57
N THR A 199 -17.24 -26.62 -2.18
CA THR A 199 -17.95 -27.71 -1.47
C THR A 199 -17.04 -28.92 -1.39
N GLU A 200 -16.85 -29.47 -0.19
CA GLU A 200 -16.19 -30.76 0.03
C GLU A 200 -16.94 -31.91 -0.67
#